data_0d771a1c5010ccdc521f9649e2c4af9a
#
_entry.id   0d771a1c5010ccdc521f9649e2c4af9a
#
_cell.length_a   1.000
_cell.length_b   1.000
_cell.length_c   1.000
_cell.angle_alpha   90.00
_cell.angle_beta   90.00
_cell.angle_gamma   90.00
#
_symmetry.space_group_name_H-M   'P 1'
#
loop_
_entity.id
_entity.type
_entity.pdbx_description
1 polymer ?
#
loop_
_entity_poly.entity_id
_entity_poly.type
_entity_poly.pdbx_seq_one_letter_code
_entity_poly.pdbx_strand_id
1 'polypeptide(L)'
;MANPGVDFWVANTIADLIQGDVKEHLPLTAIPLTGDVLGMGTTTSIDNGELSFLRNSSGNTTIWKCEAVDGGIRALRPGDGSSHFPYVCFTADASALEVLLDPFELDGVGEQPLQMLVAAAIKQLQEQGRLAAAPIYGLRLELEWQSLVITVASKLCMGQQRRNTAIARSETSEGTAASSIYDLLQHYRLAPEDPGNGNDPVRYLGNSMEWDCCGFFDTNPSAGLVTIPNPDAHLHLHGCSSDLRYGGHLHHEHPGSCLKAIKRFAIYPLQQLQHLSSDLAIEALSYNAAVASFKVVNRGAMDVSDVGVAVVVNDCYSSHLFLRMPWLAAGASEQFEVPLALASGSHCLEVIADPEGQIIEPTNQQDNNRARLDLTL
;
A
#
# COMPACT_ATOMS: atom_id res chain seq x y z
N MET A 1 13.68 -12.31 -6.63
CA MET A 1 14.22 -13.19 -5.54
C MET A 1 14.12 -12.41 -4.24
N ALA A 2 13.54 -13.00 -3.20
CA ALA A 2 13.43 -12.35 -1.89
C ALA A 2 14.82 -11.98 -1.38
N ASN A 3 15.01 -10.73 -0.96
CA ASN A 3 16.26 -10.29 -0.34
C ASN A 3 16.36 -10.96 1.04
N PRO A 4 17.38 -11.79 1.33
CA PRO A 4 17.52 -12.39 2.64
C PRO A 4 17.78 -11.29 3.68
N GLY A 5 16.81 -11.04 4.55
CA GLY A 5 16.86 -10.01 5.57
C GLY A 5 15.71 -9.01 5.50
N VAL A 6 14.83 -9.11 4.52
CA VAL A 6 13.59 -8.32 4.45
C VAL A 6 12.44 -9.17 4.96
N ASP A 7 11.75 -8.67 5.98
CA ASP A 7 10.58 -9.33 6.57
C ASP A 7 9.28 -8.93 5.87
N PHE A 8 9.27 -7.73 5.27
CA PHE A 8 8.04 -7.08 4.86
C PHE A 8 8.23 -6.19 3.62
N TRP A 9 7.35 -6.34 2.64
CA TRP A 9 7.34 -5.56 1.41
C TRP A 9 6.08 -4.70 1.34
N VAL A 10 6.26 -3.47 0.87
CA VAL A 10 5.19 -2.52 0.61
C VAL A 10 5.32 -2.01 -0.81
N ALA A 11 4.30 -2.23 -1.63
CA ALA A 11 4.17 -1.59 -2.92
C ALA A 11 3.15 -0.45 -2.80
N ASN A 12 3.62 0.78 -2.96
CA ASN A 12 2.91 2.01 -2.62
C ASN A 12 2.64 2.14 -1.10
N THR A 13 2.13 3.26 -0.64
CA THR A 13 1.75 3.48 0.76
C THR A 13 0.29 3.88 0.87
N ILE A 14 -0.30 3.73 2.04
CA ILE A 14 -1.65 4.25 2.29
C ILE A 14 -1.68 5.77 2.15
N ALA A 15 -0.60 6.47 2.54
CA ALA A 15 -0.49 7.92 2.36
C ALA A 15 -0.54 8.31 0.88
N ASP A 16 0.23 7.64 0.01
CA ASP A 16 0.24 7.91 -1.42
C ASP A 16 -1.09 7.53 -2.07
N LEU A 17 -1.67 6.39 -1.71
CA LEU A 17 -2.99 5.97 -2.15
C LEU A 17 -4.06 7.05 -1.84
N ILE A 18 -4.05 7.59 -0.61
CA ILE A 18 -4.96 8.66 -0.18
C ILE A 18 -4.72 9.95 -0.99
N GLN A 19 -3.48 10.24 -1.36
CA GLN A 19 -3.13 11.39 -2.21
C GLN A 19 -3.56 11.22 -3.67
N GLY A 20 -3.99 10.04 -4.05
CA GLY A 20 -4.54 9.75 -5.38
C GLY A 20 -3.64 8.90 -6.27
N ASP A 21 -2.56 8.35 -5.73
CA ASP A 21 -1.75 7.38 -6.46
C ASP A 21 -2.48 6.03 -6.48
N VAL A 22 -3.20 5.80 -7.56
CA VAL A 22 -3.95 4.57 -7.86
C VAL A 22 -3.36 3.81 -9.04
N LYS A 23 -2.10 4.08 -9.38
CA LYS A 23 -1.39 3.34 -10.43
C LYS A 23 -1.18 1.88 -10.02
N GLU A 24 -0.96 1.04 -10.99
CA GLU A 24 -0.78 -0.40 -10.79
C GLU A 24 0.68 -0.73 -10.44
N HIS A 25 1.06 -0.54 -9.19
CA HIS A 25 2.46 -0.65 -8.73
C HIS A 25 3.02 -2.07 -8.76
N LEU A 26 2.22 -3.09 -8.46
CA LEU A 26 2.73 -4.45 -8.32
C LEU A 26 1.82 -5.49 -8.99
N PRO A 27 2.34 -6.35 -9.88
CA PRO A 27 1.59 -7.48 -10.40
C PRO A 27 1.49 -8.62 -9.38
N LEU A 28 0.40 -9.37 -9.43
CA LEU A 28 0.18 -10.56 -8.57
C LEU A 28 1.35 -11.56 -8.65
N THR A 29 1.95 -11.70 -9.82
CA THR A 29 3.09 -12.61 -10.05
C THR A 29 4.36 -12.24 -9.27
N ALA A 30 4.44 -11.01 -8.76
CA ALA A 30 5.57 -10.58 -7.93
C ALA A 30 5.41 -10.99 -6.44
N ILE A 31 4.24 -11.49 -6.05
CA ILE A 31 3.97 -11.95 -4.69
C ILE A 31 4.29 -13.45 -4.59
N PRO A 32 5.23 -13.86 -3.74
CA PRO A 32 5.54 -15.27 -3.54
C PRO A 32 4.45 -15.95 -2.68
N LEU A 33 3.49 -16.60 -3.33
CA LEU A 33 2.38 -17.29 -2.65
C LEU A 33 2.74 -18.70 -2.17
N THR A 34 4.00 -19.02 -2.02
CA THR A 34 4.49 -20.27 -1.43
C THR A 34 4.79 -20.02 0.04
N GLY A 35 4.23 -20.85 0.92
CA GLY A 35 4.37 -20.69 2.36
C GLY A 35 3.31 -19.77 2.96
N ASP A 36 3.62 -19.21 4.11
CA ASP A 36 2.72 -18.43 4.95
C ASP A 36 2.88 -16.93 4.69
N VAL A 37 2.31 -16.45 3.60
CA VAL A 37 2.33 -15.02 3.24
C VAL A 37 1.20 -14.27 3.96
N LEU A 38 1.55 -13.35 4.84
CA LEU A 38 0.62 -12.42 5.46
C LEU A 38 0.58 -11.15 4.62
N GLY A 39 -0.59 -10.60 4.37
CA GLY A 39 -0.69 -9.36 3.59
C GLY A 39 -2.09 -8.82 3.49
N MET A 40 -2.18 -7.65 2.89
CA MET A 40 -3.43 -6.98 2.53
C MET A 40 -3.19 -6.02 1.35
N GLY A 41 -4.27 -5.57 0.75
CA GLY A 41 -4.16 -4.62 -0.34
C GLY A 41 -5.50 -4.24 -0.93
N THR A 42 -5.44 -3.48 -2.03
CA THR A 42 -6.62 -3.13 -2.84
C THR A 42 -6.30 -3.32 -4.32
N THR A 43 -7.32 -3.54 -5.12
CA THR A 43 -7.17 -3.66 -6.58
C THR A 43 -7.26 -2.32 -7.27
N THR A 44 -7.14 -2.30 -8.59
CA THR A 44 -7.14 -1.08 -9.40
C THR A 44 -8.46 -0.33 -9.35
N SER A 45 -8.44 0.93 -9.74
CA SER A 45 -9.63 1.78 -9.82
C SER A 45 -10.67 1.33 -10.86
N ILE A 46 -10.32 0.41 -11.76
CA ILE A 46 -11.24 -0.17 -12.77
C ILE A 46 -11.96 -1.39 -12.20
N ASP A 47 -11.27 -2.15 -11.36
CA ASP A 47 -11.73 -3.39 -10.78
C ASP A 47 -11.49 -3.36 -9.27
N ASN A 48 -12.26 -2.51 -8.60
CA ASN A 48 -12.10 -2.24 -7.17
C ASN A 48 -12.46 -3.42 -6.29
N GLY A 49 -11.76 -3.53 -5.18
CA GLY A 49 -11.99 -4.52 -4.16
C GLY A 49 -10.94 -4.45 -3.06
N GLU A 50 -11.23 -5.11 -1.96
CA GLU A 50 -10.30 -5.28 -0.85
C GLU A 50 -9.69 -6.67 -0.88
N LEU A 51 -8.41 -6.76 -0.57
CA LEU A 51 -7.65 -8.00 -0.59
C LEU A 51 -7.30 -8.43 0.83
N SER A 52 -7.63 -9.69 1.14
CA SER A 52 -7.27 -10.36 2.38
C SER A 52 -6.39 -11.56 2.10
N PHE A 53 -5.20 -11.61 2.69
CA PHE A 53 -4.26 -12.72 2.55
C PHE A 53 -4.46 -13.69 3.71
N LEU A 54 -5.29 -14.71 3.50
CA LEU A 54 -5.69 -15.63 4.55
C LEU A 54 -5.01 -17.00 4.37
N ARG A 55 -4.62 -17.59 5.49
CA ARG A 55 -4.04 -18.93 5.52
C ARG A 55 -5.14 -19.96 5.30
N ASN A 56 -4.96 -20.85 4.34
CA ASN A 56 -5.86 -21.99 4.14
C ASN A 56 -5.49 -23.19 5.01
N SER A 57 -6.29 -24.24 4.96
CA SER A 57 -6.09 -25.45 5.75
C SER A 57 -4.77 -26.20 5.46
N SER A 58 -4.14 -25.95 4.32
CA SER A 58 -2.82 -26.53 3.98
C SER A 58 -1.63 -25.69 4.49
N GLY A 59 -1.89 -24.57 5.15
CA GLY A 59 -0.87 -23.64 5.63
C GLY A 59 -0.35 -22.64 4.59
N ASN A 60 -0.86 -22.72 3.36
CA ASN A 60 -0.54 -21.77 2.30
C ASN A 60 -1.51 -20.58 2.30
N THR A 61 -1.07 -19.47 1.73
CA THR A 61 -1.91 -18.28 1.60
C THR A 61 -2.86 -18.38 0.40
N THR A 62 -4.09 -17.96 0.60
CA THR A 62 -5.04 -17.61 -0.46
C THR A 62 -5.32 -16.12 -0.37
N ILE A 63 -5.19 -15.41 -1.50
CA ILE A 63 -5.62 -14.02 -1.58
C ILE A 63 -7.09 -14.00 -1.95
N TRP A 64 -7.90 -13.50 -1.03
CA TRP A 64 -9.32 -13.30 -1.25
C TRP A 64 -9.57 -11.86 -1.64
N LYS A 65 -10.28 -11.66 -2.74
CA LYS A 65 -10.77 -10.37 -3.19
C LYS A 65 -12.25 -10.23 -2.83
N CYS A 66 -12.57 -9.17 -2.12
CA CYS A 66 -13.94 -8.74 -1.87
C CYS A 66 -14.32 -7.71 -2.92
N GLU A 67 -15.28 -8.06 -3.78
CA GLU A 67 -15.69 -7.25 -4.92
C GLU A 67 -16.54 -6.06 -4.47
N ALA A 68 -16.24 -4.87 -5.00
CA ALA A 68 -16.99 -3.67 -4.66
C ALA A 68 -18.39 -3.62 -5.31
N VAL A 69 -18.57 -4.29 -6.43
CA VAL A 69 -19.79 -4.19 -7.23
C VAL A 69 -20.95 -4.96 -6.62
N ASP A 70 -20.70 -6.21 -6.21
CA ASP A 70 -21.75 -7.10 -5.72
C ASP A 70 -21.46 -7.64 -4.30
N GLY A 71 -20.31 -7.27 -3.71
CA GLY A 71 -19.87 -7.78 -2.42
C GLY A 71 -19.41 -9.24 -2.46
N GLY A 72 -19.31 -9.83 -3.66
CA GLY A 72 -18.86 -11.21 -3.83
C GLY A 72 -17.41 -11.40 -3.38
N ILE A 73 -17.09 -12.61 -2.93
CA ILE A 73 -15.73 -12.95 -2.52
C ILE A 73 -15.21 -14.05 -3.45
N ARG A 74 -14.02 -13.83 -3.99
CA ARG A 74 -13.34 -14.81 -4.84
C ARG A 74 -11.85 -14.90 -4.54
N ALA A 75 -11.29 -16.08 -4.73
CA ALA A 75 -9.84 -16.23 -4.70
C ALA A 75 -9.21 -15.63 -5.96
N LEU A 76 -8.20 -14.80 -5.79
CA LEU A 76 -7.39 -14.32 -6.90
C LEU A 76 -6.52 -15.46 -7.46
N ARG A 77 -6.40 -15.48 -8.79
CA ARG A 77 -5.59 -16.45 -9.53
C ARG A 77 -4.73 -15.72 -10.56
N PRO A 78 -3.55 -16.25 -10.90
CA PRO A 78 -2.76 -15.72 -12.02
C PRO A 78 -3.61 -15.60 -13.29
N GLY A 79 -3.59 -14.44 -13.93
CA GLY A 79 -4.38 -14.14 -15.12
C GLY A 79 -5.76 -13.56 -14.86
N ASP A 80 -6.17 -13.36 -13.61
CA ASP A 80 -7.37 -12.59 -13.28
C ASP A 80 -7.22 -11.13 -13.74
N GLY A 81 -8.35 -10.48 -14.06
CA GLY A 81 -8.36 -9.09 -14.51
C GLY A 81 -7.85 -8.08 -13.49
N SER A 82 -7.79 -8.48 -12.22
CA SER A 82 -7.25 -7.70 -11.09
C SER A 82 -5.84 -8.15 -10.72
N SER A 83 -4.98 -8.32 -11.69
CA SER A 83 -3.63 -8.87 -11.46
C SER A 83 -2.60 -7.83 -11.00
N HIS A 84 -2.96 -6.56 -10.92
CA HIS A 84 -2.11 -5.47 -10.47
C HIS A 84 -2.76 -4.72 -9.31
N PHE A 85 -1.93 -4.20 -8.42
CA PHE A 85 -2.39 -3.57 -7.18
C PHE A 85 -1.86 -2.14 -7.06
N PRO A 86 -2.73 -1.15 -6.84
CA PRO A 86 -2.30 0.21 -6.51
C PRO A 86 -1.72 0.31 -5.09
N TYR A 87 -2.08 -0.62 -4.21
CA TYR A 87 -1.50 -0.79 -2.90
C TYR A 87 -1.54 -2.25 -2.50
N VAL A 88 -0.42 -2.77 -2.08
CA VAL A 88 -0.31 -4.07 -1.43
C VAL A 88 0.89 -4.09 -0.49
N CYS A 89 0.72 -4.72 0.66
CA CYS A 89 1.81 -5.00 1.57
C CYS A 89 1.75 -6.45 2.03
N PHE A 90 2.91 -7.09 2.16
CA PHE A 90 2.99 -8.52 2.45
C PHE A 90 4.35 -8.95 3.00
N THR A 91 4.38 -10.10 3.66
CA THR A 91 5.60 -10.82 4.04
C THR A 91 6.00 -11.80 2.95
N ALA A 92 7.21 -12.35 2.99
CA ALA A 92 7.59 -13.47 2.12
C ALA A 92 7.17 -14.83 2.70
N ASP A 93 7.53 -15.06 3.98
CA ASP A 93 7.15 -16.23 4.77
C ASP A 93 7.14 -15.80 6.23
N ALA A 94 5.97 -15.68 6.81
CA ALA A 94 5.80 -15.22 8.18
C ALA A 94 5.90 -16.37 9.21
N SER A 95 5.92 -17.63 8.78
CA SER A 95 5.79 -18.78 9.68
C SER A 95 6.87 -18.83 10.77
N ALA A 96 8.09 -18.42 10.44
CA ALA A 96 9.21 -18.38 11.39
C ALA A 96 9.12 -17.22 12.41
N LEU A 97 8.28 -16.21 12.12
CA LEU A 97 8.09 -15.02 12.97
C LEU A 97 6.87 -15.13 13.87
N GLU A 98 6.04 -16.15 13.69
CA GLU A 98 4.76 -16.30 14.39
C GLU A 98 4.93 -16.40 15.91
N VAL A 99 4.30 -15.49 16.63
CA VAL A 99 4.15 -15.55 18.09
C VAL A 99 2.66 -15.67 18.41
N LEU A 100 2.28 -16.75 19.04
CA LEU A 100 0.89 -16.99 19.46
C LEU A 100 0.68 -16.45 20.87
N LEU A 101 -0.43 -15.76 21.06
CA LEU A 101 -0.95 -15.40 22.37
C LEU A 101 -2.22 -16.22 22.62
N ASP A 102 -2.36 -16.78 23.82
CA ASP A 102 -3.63 -17.38 24.25
C ASP A 102 -4.64 -16.24 24.45
N PRO A 103 -5.76 -16.22 23.72
CA PRO A 103 -6.76 -15.17 23.87
C PRO A 103 -7.35 -15.04 25.30
N PHE A 104 -7.30 -16.10 26.09
CA PHE A 104 -7.72 -16.08 27.50
C PHE A 104 -6.77 -15.28 28.40
N GLU A 105 -5.55 -14.97 27.94
CA GLU A 105 -4.62 -14.08 28.64
C GLU A 105 -4.93 -12.58 28.42
N LEU A 106 -5.91 -12.24 27.55
CA LEU A 106 -6.30 -10.86 27.26
C LEU A 106 -7.50 -10.42 28.09
N ASP A 107 -7.29 -9.43 28.92
CA ASP A 107 -8.37 -8.80 29.68
C ASP A 107 -9.10 -7.74 28.83
N GLY A 108 -10.41 -7.60 29.03
CA GLY A 108 -11.21 -6.54 28.42
C GLY A 108 -11.74 -6.83 27.01
N VAL A 109 -11.70 -8.10 26.57
CA VAL A 109 -12.37 -8.53 25.33
C VAL A 109 -13.87 -8.26 25.43
N GLY A 110 -14.42 -7.51 24.45
CA GLY A 110 -15.81 -7.06 24.47
C GLY A 110 -16.05 -5.74 25.21
N GLU A 111 -15.07 -5.24 25.96
CA GLU A 111 -15.16 -3.97 26.71
C GLU A 111 -14.25 -2.87 26.15
N GLN A 112 -13.12 -3.27 25.55
CA GLN A 112 -12.13 -2.37 24.98
C GLN A 112 -12.11 -2.44 23.44
N PRO A 113 -11.75 -1.33 22.77
CA PRO A 113 -11.51 -1.35 21.32
C PRO A 113 -10.42 -2.35 20.95
N LEU A 114 -10.58 -3.06 19.81
CA LEU A 114 -9.63 -4.08 19.36
C LEU A 114 -8.19 -3.54 19.25
N GLN A 115 -8.01 -2.30 18.80
CA GLN A 115 -6.67 -1.68 18.73
C GLN A 115 -5.98 -1.62 20.10
N MET A 116 -6.71 -1.34 21.17
CA MET A 116 -6.17 -1.30 22.52
C MET A 116 -5.80 -2.69 23.02
N LEU A 117 -6.59 -3.71 22.68
CA LEU A 117 -6.28 -5.11 22.98
C LEU A 117 -5.01 -5.57 22.26
N VAL A 118 -4.86 -5.20 20.98
CA VAL A 118 -3.64 -5.51 20.22
C VAL A 118 -2.42 -4.82 20.83
N ALA A 119 -2.53 -3.53 21.17
CA ALA A 119 -1.44 -2.79 21.81
C ALA A 119 -1.05 -3.40 23.17
N ALA A 120 -2.03 -3.80 23.99
CA ALA A 120 -1.80 -4.48 25.27
C ALA A 120 -1.11 -5.84 25.06
N ALA A 121 -1.54 -6.63 24.09
CA ALA A 121 -0.94 -7.90 23.74
C ALA A 121 0.53 -7.76 23.32
N ILE A 122 0.84 -6.78 22.46
CA ILE A 122 2.21 -6.48 22.03
C ILE A 122 3.07 -6.17 23.25
N LYS A 123 2.61 -5.26 24.10
CA LYS A 123 3.33 -4.86 25.32
C LYS A 123 3.56 -6.04 26.26
N GLN A 124 2.53 -6.82 26.54
CA GLN A 124 2.60 -8.01 27.41
C GLN A 124 3.64 -9.02 26.89
N LEU A 125 3.59 -9.34 25.59
CA LEU A 125 4.52 -10.30 25.00
C LEU A 125 5.96 -9.79 24.98
N GLN A 126 6.16 -8.47 24.80
CA GLN A 126 7.49 -7.85 24.91
C GLN A 126 8.03 -7.92 26.36
N GLU A 127 7.22 -7.59 27.35
CA GLU A 127 7.58 -7.67 28.77
C GLU A 127 7.92 -9.12 29.17
N GLN A 128 7.28 -10.11 28.56
CA GLN A 128 7.58 -11.53 28.75
C GLN A 128 8.83 -11.99 27.96
N GLY A 129 9.42 -11.14 27.12
CA GLY A 129 10.55 -11.51 26.24
C GLY A 129 10.15 -12.47 25.12
N ARG A 130 8.86 -12.62 24.82
CA ARG A 130 8.33 -13.51 23.78
C ARG A 130 8.20 -12.83 22.42
N LEU A 131 8.13 -11.50 22.36
CA LEU A 131 7.98 -10.71 21.15
C LEU A 131 9.11 -9.68 21.04
N ALA A 132 9.79 -9.66 19.91
CA ALA A 132 10.79 -8.64 19.63
C ALA A 132 10.12 -7.28 19.34
N ALA A 133 10.81 -6.19 19.69
CA ALA A 133 10.39 -4.86 19.28
C ALA A 133 10.53 -4.72 17.75
N ALA A 134 9.51 -4.18 17.10
CA ALA A 134 9.47 -3.97 15.67
C ALA A 134 8.69 -2.69 15.32
N PRO A 135 8.99 -2.02 14.19
CA PRO A 135 8.24 -0.86 13.75
C PRO A 135 6.80 -1.22 13.33
N ILE A 136 6.62 -2.40 12.76
CA ILE A 136 5.33 -2.93 12.30
C ILE A 136 5.17 -4.35 12.81
N TYR A 137 3.97 -4.68 13.25
CA TYR A 137 3.57 -6.03 13.61
C TYR A 137 2.51 -6.52 12.65
N GLY A 138 2.78 -7.64 11.97
CA GLY A 138 1.76 -8.37 11.25
C GLY A 138 0.80 -9.08 12.20
N LEU A 139 -0.43 -9.27 11.78
CA LEU A 139 -1.50 -9.87 12.58
C LEU A 139 -2.29 -10.90 11.79
N ARG A 140 -2.58 -12.03 12.42
CA ARG A 140 -3.64 -12.95 12.01
C ARG A 140 -4.54 -13.22 13.20
N LEU A 141 -5.81 -12.91 13.03
CA LEU A 141 -6.80 -12.95 14.09
C LEU A 141 -8.01 -13.75 13.62
N GLU A 142 -8.46 -14.69 14.43
CA GLU A 142 -9.80 -15.26 14.29
C GLU A 142 -10.69 -14.58 15.32
N LEU A 143 -11.65 -13.80 14.84
CA LEU A 143 -12.49 -12.93 15.64
C LEU A 143 -13.95 -13.35 15.55
N GLU A 144 -14.68 -13.16 16.64
CA GLU A 144 -16.13 -13.27 16.66
C GLU A 144 -16.73 -11.91 17.03
N TRP A 145 -17.58 -11.39 16.15
CA TRP A 145 -18.21 -10.09 16.31
C TRP A 145 -19.68 -10.23 16.69
N GLN A 146 -20.14 -9.43 17.62
CA GLN A 146 -21.57 -9.25 17.86
C GLN A 146 -22.19 -8.37 16.77
N SER A 147 -21.45 -7.33 16.35
CA SER A 147 -21.77 -6.49 15.21
C SER A 147 -20.46 -5.95 14.64
N LEU A 148 -20.40 -5.74 13.33
CA LEU A 148 -19.22 -5.28 12.64
C LEU A 148 -19.60 -4.35 11.50
N VAL A 149 -18.85 -3.28 11.34
CA VAL A 149 -18.89 -2.38 10.19
C VAL A 149 -17.72 -2.69 9.28
N ILE A 150 -17.99 -2.90 8.01
CA ILE A 150 -16.97 -3.14 6.98
C ILE A 150 -17.15 -2.19 5.80
N THR A 151 -16.08 -2.00 5.05
CA THR A 151 -16.12 -1.31 3.75
C THR A 151 -15.43 -2.17 2.70
N VAL A 152 -15.87 -1.98 1.45
CA VAL A 152 -15.18 -2.50 0.27
C VAL A 152 -14.89 -1.30 -0.62
N ALA A 153 -13.64 -1.13 -1.05
CA ALA A 153 -13.25 0.01 -1.88
C ALA A 153 -14.07 0.03 -3.17
N SER A 154 -14.79 1.12 -3.38
CA SER A 154 -15.62 1.36 -4.57
C SER A 154 -15.09 2.61 -5.28
N LYS A 155 -14.31 2.45 -6.33
CA LYS A 155 -13.58 3.48 -7.09
C LYS A 155 -12.49 4.20 -6.30
N LEU A 156 -12.72 4.50 -5.03
CA LEU A 156 -11.79 5.16 -4.13
C LEU A 156 -11.82 4.45 -2.77
N CYS A 157 -10.68 4.26 -2.14
CA CYS A 157 -10.66 3.79 -0.77
C CYS A 157 -11.28 4.83 0.18
N MET A 158 -11.63 4.42 1.39
CA MET A 158 -12.26 5.33 2.38
C MET A 158 -11.38 6.53 2.72
N GLY A 159 -10.07 6.36 2.76
CA GLY A 159 -9.13 7.46 2.97
C GLY A 159 -9.17 8.51 1.87
N GLN A 160 -9.22 8.08 0.60
CA GLN A 160 -9.37 8.98 -0.55
C GLN A 160 -10.73 9.70 -0.54
N GLN A 161 -11.80 9.00 -0.22
CA GLN A 161 -13.14 9.60 -0.10
C GLN A 161 -13.17 10.65 1.00
N ARG A 162 -12.56 10.38 2.15
CA ARG A 162 -12.42 11.34 3.25
C ARG A 162 -11.67 12.60 2.82
N ARG A 163 -10.53 12.46 2.14
CA ARG A 163 -9.76 13.57 1.60
C ARG A 163 -10.60 14.42 0.65
N ASN A 164 -11.29 13.80 -0.31
CA ASN A 164 -12.11 14.50 -1.28
C ASN A 164 -13.28 15.23 -0.62
N THR A 165 -13.91 14.65 0.38
CA THR A 165 -14.96 15.28 1.17
C THR A 165 -14.44 16.49 1.94
N ALA A 166 -13.25 16.38 2.56
CA ALA A 166 -12.61 17.48 3.26
C ALA A 166 -12.27 18.65 2.32
N ILE A 167 -11.74 18.36 1.13
CA ILE A 167 -11.47 19.36 0.10
C ILE A 167 -12.75 20.05 -0.33
N ALA A 168 -13.79 19.30 -0.70
CA ALA A 168 -15.07 19.86 -1.13
C ALA A 168 -15.72 20.76 -0.05
N ARG A 169 -15.59 20.38 1.22
CA ARG A 169 -16.08 21.20 2.35
C ARG A 169 -15.25 22.45 2.59
N SER A 170 -13.94 22.41 2.33
CA SER A 170 -13.09 23.60 2.46
C SER A 170 -13.35 24.63 1.36
N GLU A 171 -13.80 24.19 0.19
CA GLU A 171 -14.17 25.06 -0.93
C GLU A 171 -15.54 25.73 -0.73
N THR A 172 -16.44 25.08 0.02
CA THR A 172 -17.69 25.69 0.46
C THR A 172 -17.48 26.30 1.83
N SER A 173 -17.51 27.61 1.94
CA SER A 173 -17.16 28.40 3.14
C SER A 173 -17.90 28.07 4.44
N GLU A 174 -18.55 26.93 4.57
CA GLU A 174 -19.40 26.54 5.69
C GLU A 174 -18.93 25.31 6.47
N GLY A 175 -17.83 24.65 6.11
CA GLY A 175 -17.55 23.35 6.70
C GLY A 175 -16.17 23.17 7.32
N THR A 176 -16.12 22.77 8.57
CA THR A 176 -14.96 22.07 9.11
C THR A 176 -14.74 20.79 8.32
N ALA A 177 -13.49 20.54 7.89
CA ALA A 177 -13.10 19.28 7.28
C ALA A 177 -13.52 18.10 8.18
N ALA A 178 -13.95 16.99 7.59
CA ALA A 178 -14.23 15.76 8.34
C ALA A 178 -13.01 15.39 9.18
N SER A 179 -13.14 15.43 10.50
CA SER A 179 -12.03 15.23 11.42
C SER A 179 -11.72 13.75 11.66
N SER A 180 -12.66 12.87 11.30
CA SER A 180 -12.54 11.43 11.51
C SER A 180 -13.25 10.65 10.41
N ILE A 181 -12.95 9.36 10.30
CA ILE A 181 -13.68 8.45 9.42
C ILE A 181 -15.18 8.36 9.81
N TYR A 182 -15.50 8.58 11.08
CA TYR A 182 -16.88 8.60 11.57
C TYR A 182 -17.71 9.74 10.95
N ASP A 183 -17.11 10.92 10.77
CA ASP A 183 -17.77 12.04 10.12
C ASP A 183 -18.10 11.71 8.65
N LEU A 184 -17.23 10.92 8.01
CA LEU A 184 -17.47 10.44 6.67
C LEU A 184 -18.56 9.37 6.64
N LEU A 185 -18.49 8.39 7.53
CA LEU A 185 -19.47 7.30 7.61
C LEU A 185 -20.89 7.78 7.96
N GLN A 186 -21.03 8.91 8.61
CA GLN A 186 -22.36 9.53 8.84
C GLN A 186 -23.08 9.94 7.55
N HIS A 187 -22.34 10.17 6.47
CA HIS A 187 -22.90 10.50 5.16
C HIS A 187 -23.30 9.27 4.35
N TYR A 188 -22.86 8.09 4.77
CA TYR A 188 -23.23 6.83 4.14
C TYR A 188 -24.34 6.17 4.94
N ARG A 189 -25.39 5.79 4.25
CA ARG A 189 -26.40 4.94 4.86
C ARG A 189 -25.78 3.58 5.14
N LEU A 190 -25.66 3.23 6.40
CA LEU A 190 -25.31 1.88 6.83
C LEU A 190 -26.45 0.97 6.42
N ALA A 191 -26.30 0.27 5.30
CA ALA A 191 -27.28 -0.71 4.87
C ALA A 191 -27.05 -2.02 5.64
N PRO A 192 -27.95 -2.41 6.53
CA PRO A 192 -27.83 -3.72 7.17
C PRO A 192 -28.04 -4.78 6.10
N GLU A 193 -27.06 -5.71 5.99
CA GLU A 193 -27.20 -7.01 5.33
C GLU A 193 -27.51 -7.04 3.82
N ASP A 194 -27.35 -5.93 3.08
CA ASP A 194 -27.47 -5.98 1.63
C ASP A 194 -26.09 -5.94 0.95
N PRO A 195 -25.43 -7.09 0.75
CA PRO A 195 -24.14 -7.16 0.05
C PRO A 195 -24.26 -6.79 -1.44
N GLY A 196 -25.46 -6.73 -1.98
CA GLY A 196 -25.72 -6.47 -3.40
C GLY A 196 -25.80 -5.00 -3.78
N ASN A 197 -25.72 -4.05 -2.85
CA ASN A 197 -25.74 -2.62 -3.19
C ASN A 197 -24.34 -2.10 -3.50
N GLY A 198 -23.88 -2.25 -4.74
CA GLY A 198 -22.59 -1.78 -5.20
C GLY A 198 -22.35 -0.26 -5.11
N ASN A 199 -23.39 0.54 -4.84
CA ASN A 199 -23.27 1.99 -4.65
C ASN A 199 -23.03 2.37 -3.18
N ASP A 200 -23.17 1.44 -2.26
CA ASP A 200 -22.92 1.66 -0.85
C ASP A 200 -21.62 0.96 -0.42
N PRO A 201 -20.50 1.69 -0.26
CA PRO A 201 -19.23 1.10 0.12
C PRO A 201 -19.21 0.63 1.58
N VAL A 202 -20.17 1.07 2.40
CA VAL A 202 -20.25 0.73 3.81
C VAL A 202 -21.29 -0.36 4.01
N ARG A 203 -20.89 -1.43 4.72
CA ARG A 203 -21.77 -2.54 5.10
C ARG A 203 -21.81 -2.64 6.61
N TYR A 204 -23.00 -2.77 7.15
CA TYR A 204 -23.19 -3.08 8.56
C TYR A 204 -23.68 -4.51 8.70
N LEU A 205 -22.92 -5.30 9.42
CA LEU A 205 -23.21 -6.70 9.67
C LEU A 205 -23.57 -6.86 11.13
N GLY A 206 -24.87 -6.98 11.38
CA GLY A 206 -25.37 -7.41 12.69
C GLY A 206 -25.18 -8.92 12.87
N ASN A 207 -25.35 -9.40 14.11
CA ASN A 207 -25.27 -10.80 14.54
C ASN A 207 -23.84 -11.35 14.71
N SER A 208 -23.75 -12.42 15.49
CA SER A 208 -22.51 -13.11 15.78
C SER A 208 -21.96 -13.77 14.52
N MET A 209 -20.80 -13.32 14.10
CA MET A 209 -20.09 -13.84 12.93
C MET A 209 -18.64 -14.12 13.28
N GLU A 210 -18.14 -15.26 12.82
CA GLU A 210 -16.72 -15.60 12.88
C GLU A 210 -16.02 -15.06 11.64
N TRP A 211 -14.85 -14.45 11.86
CA TRP A 211 -14.03 -13.81 10.85
C TRP A 211 -12.60 -14.28 10.93
N ASP A 212 -12.04 -14.56 9.78
CA ASP A 212 -10.60 -14.73 9.59
C ASP A 212 -10.02 -13.43 9.07
N CYS A 213 -9.07 -12.84 9.82
CA CYS A 213 -8.56 -11.52 9.60
C CYS A 213 -7.04 -11.52 9.45
N CYS A 214 -6.56 -10.63 8.59
CA CYS A 214 -5.15 -10.31 8.42
C CYS A 214 -4.96 -8.79 8.48
N GLY A 215 -3.77 -8.36 8.87
CA GLY A 215 -3.49 -6.94 8.91
C GLY A 215 -2.21 -6.57 9.62
N PHE A 216 -2.10 -5.30 9.97
CA PHE A 216 -0.89 -4.74 10.54
C PHE A 216 -1.19 -3.76 11.66
N PHE A 217 -0.32 -3.78 12.66
CA PHE A 217 -0.25 -2.76 13.69
C PHE A 217 1.03 -1.94 13.48
N ASP A 218 0.86 -0.66 13.21
CA ASP A 218 1.97 0.29 12.98
C ASP A 218 2.27 1.05 14.28
N THR A 219 3.52 1.04 14.72
CA THR A 219 3.94 1.79 15.90
C THR A 219 4.09 3.29 15.64
N ASN A 220 4.21 3.69 14.35
CA ASN A 220 4.28 5.08 13.90
C ASN A 220 3.29 5.35 12.75
N PRO A 221 1.98 5.32 12.98
CA PRO A 221 0.98 5.43 11.93
C PRO A 221 0.98 6.77 11.19
N SER A 222 1.59 7.82 11.76
CA SER A 222 1.71 9.13 11.10
C SER A 222 2.47 9.08 9.78
N ALA A 223 3.32 8.06 9.58
CA ALA A 223 4.03 7.84 8.32
C ALA A 223 3.12 7.36 7.18
N GLY A 224 1.95 6.80 7.51
CA GLY A 224 0.97 6.34 6.52
C GLY A 224 1.44 5.17 5.66
N LEU A 225 2.31 4.30 6.17
CA LEU A 225 2.83 3.15 5.41
C LEU A 225 1.74 2.11 5.18
N VAL A 226 1.18 1.59 6.28
CA VAL A 226 0.21 0.49 6.28
C VAL A 226 -1.13 0.87 6.90
N THR A 227 -1.21 2.04 7.52
CA THR A 227 -2.41 2.62 8.10
C THR A 227 -2.62 4.03 7.54
N ILE A 228 -3.78 4.63 7.78
CA ILE A 228 -3.98 6.04 7.43
C ILE A 228 -3.00 6.93 8.22
N PRO A 229 -2.48 8.03 7.63
CA PRO A 229 -1.52 8.93 8.29
C PRO A 229 -2.22 9.75 9.40
N ASN A 230 -2.51 9.09 10.50
CA ASN A 230 -3.14 9.64 11.69
C ASN A 230 -2.46 9.01 12.93
N PRO A 231 -1.97 9.81 13.88
CA PRO A 231 -1.24 9.31 15.06
C PRO A 231 -2.02 8.31 15.92
N ASP A 232 -3.35 8.29 15.81
CA ASP A 232 -4.20 7.39 16.59
C ASP A 232 -4.65 6.13 15.81
N ALA A 233 -4.28 6.00 14.54
CA ALA A 233 -4.73 4.90 13.68
C ALA A 233 -3.67 3.80 13.53
N HIS A 234 -3.37 3.09 14.61
CA HIS A 234 -2.32 2.07 14.62
C HIS A 234 -2.71 0.75 13.95
N LEU A 235 -3.99 0.40 13.89
CA LEU A 235 -4.46 -0.91 13.44
C LEU A 235 -5.21 -0.82 12.12
N HIS A 236 -4.81 -1.65 11.15
CA HIS A 236 -5.44 -1.82 9.86
C HIS A 236 -5.72 -3.29 9.61
N LEU A 237 -6.98 -3.65 9.42
CA LEU A 237 -7.41 -5.03 9.25
C LEU A 237 -8.30 -5.20 8.03
N HIS A 238 -8.03 -6.25 7.29
CA HIS A 238 -8.91 -6.86 6.30
C HIS A 238 -9.29 -8.26 6.74
N GLY A 239 -10.38 -8.79 6.20
CA GLY A 239 -10.78 -10.16 6.50
C GLY A 239 -12.01 -10.61 5.74
N CYS A 240 -12.33 -11.86 5.95
CA CYS A 240 -13.54 -12.49 5.44
C CYS A 240 -14.27 -13.22 6.57
N SER A 241 -15.60 -13.26 6.48
CA SER A 241 -16.38 -14.17 7.32
C SER A 241 -16.04 -15.62 7.02
N SER A 242 -16.11 -16.49 8.01
CA SER A 242 -15.72 -17.90 7.88
C SER A 242 -16.50 -18.65 6.79
N ASP A 243 -17.71 -18.18 6.47
CA ASP A 243 -18.55 -18.73 5.39
C ASP A 243 -18.30 -18.06 4.02
N LEU A 244 -17.33 -17.12 3.95
CA LEU A 244 -16.97 -16.36 2.75
C LEU A 244 -18.13 -15.57 2.11
N ARG A 245 -19.12 -15.18 2.89
CA ARG A 245 -20.24 -14.36 2.41
C ARG A 245 -19.93 -12.88 2.46
N TYR A 246 -19.06 -12.46 3.39
CA TYR A 246 -18.71 -11.07 3.64
C TYR A 246 -17.21 -10.92 3.80
N GLY A 247 -16.68 -9.79 3.35
CA GLY A 247 -15.28 -9.46 3.52
C GLY A 247 -15.01 -8.00 3.18
N GLY A 248 -13.80 -7.55 3.48
CA GLY A 248 -13.36 -6.19 3.21
C GLY A 248 -12.48 -5.62 4.32
N HIS A 249 -12.40 -4.30 4.36
CA HIS A 249 -11.76 -3.54 5.43
C HIS A 249 -12.65 -3.52 6.68
N LEU A 250 -12.10 -3.89 7.82
CA LEU A 250 -12.84 -3.93 9.09
C LEU A 250 -12.70 -2.60 9.82
N HIS A 251 -13.82 -1.93 10.06
CA HIS A 251 -13.87 -0.73 10.92
C HIS A 251 -14.06 -1.14 12.39
N HIS A 252 -13.00 -1.72 12.96
CA HIS A 252 -12.96 -2.15 14.35
C HIS A 252 -13.12 -0.99 15.34
N GLU A 253 -12.78 0.23 14.90
CA GLU A 253 -12.87 1.48 15.68
C GLU A 253 -14.28 2.10 15.65
N HIS A 254 -15.15 1.65 14.75
CA HIS A 254 -16.49 2.21 14.61
C HIS A 254 -17.36 1.86 15.82
N PRO A 255 -18.16 2.81 16.39
CA PRO A 255 -19.03 2.54 17.55
C PRO A 255 -20.05 1.43 17.33
N GLY A 256 -20.41 1.15 16.08
CA GLY A 256 -21.27 0.03 15.71
C GLY A 256 -20.57 -1.33 15.65
N SER A 257 -19.25 -1.37 15.76
CA SER A 257 -18.48 -2.61 15.78
C SER A 257 -18.26 -3.04 17.23
N CYS A 258 -18.78 -4.22 17.58
CA CYS A 258 -18.70 -4.79 18.92
C CYS A 258 -18.05 -6.17 18.85
N LEU A 259 -16.83 -6.27 19.36
CA LEU A 259 -16.09 -7.52 19.45
C LEU A 259 -16.69 -8.39 20.54
N LYS A 260 -16.98 -9.66 20.20
CA LYS A 260 -17.51 -10.63 21.16
C LYS A 260 -16.42 -11.53 21.73
N ALA A 261 -15.54 -12.04 20.87
CA ALA A 261 -14.46 -12.93 21.29
C ALA A 261 -13.28 -12.89 20.31
N ILE A 262 -12.11 -13.21 20.81
CA ILE A 262 -10.92 -13.53 20.03
C ILE A 262 -10.70 -15.04 20.16
N LYS A 263 -10.68 -15.76 19.03
CA LYS A 263 -10.48 -17.22 18.99
C LYS A 263 -9.01 -17.58 18.78
N ARG A 264 -8.30 -16.77 18.00
CA ARG A 264 -6.88 -16.92 17.72
C ARG A 264 -6.23 -15.54 17.65
N PHE A 265 -5.02 -15.45 18.19
CA PHE A 265 -4.21 -14.24 18.17
C PHE A 265 -2.77 -14.60 17.79
N ALA A 266 -2.37 -14.26 16.57
CA ALA A 266 -1.01 -14.45 16.09
C ALA A 266 -0.40 -13.10 15.71
N ILE A 267 0.83 -12.86 16.15
CA ILE A 267 1.61 -11.63 15.93
C ILE A 267 2.93 -11.98 15.26
N TYR A 268 3.35 -11.13 14.34
CA TYR A 268 4.58 -11.28 13.56
C TYR A 268 5.41 -9.99 13.66
N PRO A 269 6.56 -9.96 14.37
CA PRO A 269 7.40 -8.78 14.45
C PRO A 269 8.16 -8.56 13.13
N LEU A 270 7.88 -7.48 12.41
CA LEU A 270 8.45 -7.15 11.11
C LEU A 270 9.48 -6.03 11.29
N GLN A 271 10.75 -6.38 11.20
CA GLN A 271 11.85 -5.48 11.53
C GLN A 271 12.47 -4.79 10.31
N GLN A 272 12.46 -5.46 9.17
CA GLN A 272 13.07 -4.96 7.94
C GLN A 272 12.02 -4.80 6.86
N LEU A 273 11.78 -3.56 6.47
CA LEU A 273 10.82 -3.18 5.44
C LEU A 273 11.55 -2.79 4.16
N GLN A 274 11.03 -3.23 3.02
CA GLN A 274 11.45 -2.79 1.71
C GLN A 274 10.27 -2.26 0.90
N HIS A 275 10.43 -1.07 0.34
CA HIS A 275 9.50 -0.57 -0.67
C HIS A 275 9.75 -1.28 -2.00
N LEU A 276 8.67 -1.82 -2.58
CA LEU A 276 8.66 -2.38 -3.93
C LEU A 276 8.20 -1.29 -4.89
N SER A 277 9.14 -0.48 -5.31
CA SER A 277 8.91 0.58 -6.29
C SER A 277 10.08 0.65 -7.24
N SER A 278 9.84 1.19 -8.42
CA SER A 278 10.87 1.76 -9.26
C SER A 278 11.21 3.16 -8.76
N ASP A 279 12.45 3.59 -8.95
CA ASP A 279 12.92 4.94 -8.59
C ASP A 279 14.06 5.28 -9.53
N LEU A 280 13.71 5.89 -10.67
CA LEU A 280 14.69 6.36 -11.65
C LEU A 280 15.27 7.67 -11.19
N ALA A 281 16.58 7.84 -11.39
CA ALA A 281 17.26 9.09 -11.09
C ALA A 281 18.29 9.41 -12.18
N ILE A 282 18.48 10.69 -12.43
CA ILE A 282 19.60 11.18 -13.23
C ILE A 282 20.69 11.68 -12.30
N GLU A 283 21.88 11.10 -12.42
CA GLU A 283 23.03 11.44 -11.59
C GLU A 283 24.24 11.88 -12.43
N ALA A 284 25.16 12.59 -11.80
CA ALA A 284 26.46 12.97 -12.36
C ALA A 284 26.39 13.65 -13.73
N LEU A 285 25.33 14.46 -13.98
CA LEU A 285 25.21 15.22 -15.22
C LEU A 285 26.39 16.22 -15.33
N SER A 286 27.14 16.12 -16.43
CA SER A 286 28.25 16.96 -16.74
C SER A 286 28.36 17.20 -18.24
N TYR A 287 29.08 18.28 -18.62
CA TYR A 287 29.36 18.59 -20.02
C TYR A 287 30.85 18.98 -20.16
N ASN A 288 31.55 18.26 -21.03
CA ASN A 288 32.96 18.54 -21.31
C ASN A 288 33.31 18.10 -22.74
N ALA A 289 34.18 18.85 -23.40
CA ALA A 289 34.71 18.55 -24.76
C ALA A 289 33.61 18.14 -25.77
N ALA A 290 32.48 18.86 -25.79
CA ALA A 290 31.32 18.61 -26.63
C ALA A 290 30.65 17.21 -26.37
N VAL A 291 30.75 16.72 -25.15
CA VAL A 291 30.08 15.49 -24.70
C VAL A 291 29.28 15.78 -23.42
N ALA A 292 28.02 15.44 -23.42
CA ALA A 292 27.21 15.37 -22.21
C ALA A 292 27.35 13.95 -21.60
N SER A 293 27.73 13.88 -20.33
CA SER A 293 27.86 12.64 -19.59
C SER A 293 26.91 12.60 -18.41
N PHE A 294 26.22 11.50 -18.19
CA PHE A 294 25.29 11.33 -17.08
C PHE A 294 25.06 9.83 -16.78
N LYS A 295 24.49 9.56 -15.62
CA LYS A 295 24.04 8.21 -15.23
C LYS A 295 22.52 8.19 -15.12
N VAL A 296 21.91 7.13 -15.63
CA VAL A 296 20.55 6.74 -15.27
C VAL A 296 20.66 5.66 -14.20
N VAL A 297 20.04 5.88 -13.06
CA VAL A 297 20.10 5.01 -11.90
C VAL A 297 18.69 4.53 -11.57
N ASN A 298 18.52 3.25 -11.35
CA ASN A 298 17.32 2.71 -10.72
C ASN A 298 17.62 2.49 -9.22
N ARG A 299 17.18 3.40 -8.39
CA ARG A 299 17.33 3.32 -6.92
C ARG A 299 16.28 2.44 -6.27
N GLY A 300 15.23 2.09 -7.04
CA GLY A 300 14.12 1.27 -6.59
C GLY A 300 14.48 -0.19 -6.40
N ALA A 301 13.53 -0.92 -5.84
CA ALA A 301 13.62 -2.36 -5.58
C ALA A 301 13.06 -3.23 -6.73
N MET A 302 12.52 -2.62 -7.78
CA MET A 302 11.97 -3.30 -8.96
C MET A 302 12.77 -2.98 -10.21
N ASP A 303 12.94 -3.99 -11.06
CA ASP A 303 13.52 -3.79 -12.39
C ASP A 303 12.59 -2.92 -13.24
N VAL A 304 13.17 -2.13 -14.13
CA VAL A 304 12.44 -1.35 -15.14
C VAL A 304 12.83 -1.76 -16.55
N SER A 305 11.90 -1.64 -17.46
CA SER A 305 12.10 -1.97 -18.87
C SER A 305 11.62 -0.84 -19.79
N ASP A 306 12.22 -0.75 -20.96
CA ASP A 306 11.86 0.20 -22.03
C ASP A 306 11.90 1.69 -21.55
N VAL A 307 12.93 2.04 -20.79
CA VAL A 307 13.08 3.38 -20.22
C VAL A 307 13.49 4.39 -21.28
N GLY A 308 12.65 5.38 -21.51
CA GLY A 308 13.01 6.55 -22.32
C GLY A 308 13.95 7.49 -21.55
N VAL A 309 14.93 8.08 -22.27
CA VAL A 309 15.79 9.14 -21.73
C VAL A 309 15.87 10.28 -22.73
N ALA A 310 15.40 11.46 -22.33
CA ALA A 310 15.47 12.65 -23.14
C ALA A 310 16.65 13.54 -22.73
N VAL A 311 17.38 14.00 -23.72
CA VAL A 311 18.39 15.06 -23.56
C VAL A 311 17.82 16.33 -24.22
N VAL A 312 17.65 17.38 -23.43
CA VAL A 312 17.01 18.63 -23.82
C VAL A 312 18.02 19.77 -23.73
N VAL A 313 18.01 20.67 -24.70
CA VAL A 313 18.88 21.85 -24.72
C VAL A 313 18.00 23.10 -24.80
N ASN A 314 18.27 24.07 -23.94
CA ASN A 314 17.63 25.37 -23.92
C ASN A 314 16.11 25.32 -23.76
N ASP A 315 15.62 24.48 -22.88
CA ASP A 315 14.19 24.33 -22.55
C ASP A 315 13.29 24.13 -23.79
N CYS A 316 13.84 23.45 -24.83
CA CYS A 316 13.07 23.11 -26.00
C CYS A 316 11.95 22.09 -25.69
N TYR A 317 10.77 22.26 -26.32
CA TYR A 317 9.67 21.30 -26.22
C TYR A 317 9.95 19.94 -26.89
N SER A 318 10.98 19.85 -27.70
CA SER A 318 11.47 18.61 -28.31
C SER A 318 12.84 18.27 -27.75
N SER A 319 13.05 17.00 -27.46
CA SER A 319 14.36 16.52 -27.06
C SER A 319 15.38 16.71 -28.20
N HIS A 320 16.60 17.11 -27.86
CA HIS A 320 17.71 17.11 -28.79
C HIS A 320 18.08 15.68 -29.20
N LEU A 321 18.03 14.78 -28.22
CA LEU A 321 18.23 13.35 -28.41
C LEU A 321 17.29 12.59 -27.51
N PHE A 322 16.76 11.48 -28.03
CA PHE A 322 15.96 10.53 -27.27
C PHE A 322 16.61 9.16 -27.33
N LEU A 323 16.91 8.59 -26.17
CA LEU A 323 17.53 7.29 -26.03
C LEU A 323 16.50 6.30 -25.47
N ARG A 324 16.65 5.03 -25.78
CA ARG A 324 15.90 3.93 -25.16
C ARG A 324 16.86 2.97 -24.49
N MET A 325 16.59 2.70 -23.23
CA MET A 325 17.27 1.68 -22.46
C MET A 325 16.32 0.50 -22.30
N PRO A 326 16.67 -0.68 -22.84
CA PRO A 326 15.72 -1.79 -22.88
C PRO A 326 15.41 -2.35 -21.48
N TRP A 327 16.35 -2.25 -20.54
CA TRP A 327 16.21 -2.78 -19.18
C TRP A 327 17.24 -2.18 -18.24
N LEU A 328 16.84 -1.93 -16.99
CA LEU A 328 17.71 -1.52 -15.91
C LEU A 328 17.29 -2.22 -14.62
N ALA A 329 18.17 -3.05 -14.06
CA ALA A 329 17.87 -3.78 -12.83
C ALA A 329 17.67 -2.87 -11.63
N ALA A 330 16.95 -3.38 -10.63
CA ALA A 330 16.87 -2.78 -9.30
C ALA A 330 18.26 -2.52 -8.72
N GLY A 331 18.51 -1.30 -8.26
CA GLY A 331 19.79 -0.86 -7.70
C GLY A 331 20.93 -0.69 -8.72
N ALA A 332 20.67 -0.88 -10.02
CA ALA A 332 21.69 -0.73 -11.07
C ALA A 332 21.76 0.70 -11.63
N SER A 333 22.82 0.98 -12.35
CA SER A 333 22.99 2.23 -13.09
C SER A 333 23.62 1.98 -14.44
N GLU A 334 23.29 2.82 -15.42
CA GLU A 334 23.90 2.85 -16.75
C GLU A 334 24.47 4.24 -17.04
N GLN A 335 25.71 4.28 -17.56
CA GLN A 335 26.43 5.51 -17.89
C GLN A 335 26.22 5.82 -19.37
N PHE A 336 25.88 7.07 -19.64
CA PHE A 336 25.73 7.58 -21.00
C PHE A 336 26.77 8.69 -21.30
N GLU A 337 27.28 8.65 -22.53
CA GLU A 337 28.11 9.71 -23.11
C GLU A 337 27.50 10.11 -24.45
N VAL A 338 26.97 11.31 -24.53
CA VAL A 338 26.22 11.79 -25.68
C VAL A 338 27.03 12.90 -26.33
N PRO A 339 27.52 12.71 -27.59
CA PRO A 339 28.10 13.78 -28.37
C PRO A 339 27.09 14.93 -28.54
N LEU A 340 27.44 16.11 -28.08
CA LEU A 340 26.59 17.30 -28.06
C LEU A 340 27.39 18.56 -28.35
N ALA A 341 27.44 18.98 -29.60
CA ALA A 341 28.12 20.19 -30.00
C ALA A 341 27.22 21.42 -29.75
N LEU A 342 27.57 22.22 -28.78
CA LEU A 342 26.90 23.48 -28.45
C LEU A 342 27.70 24.64 -29.00
N ALA A 343 27.03 25.68 -29.49
CA ALA A 343 27.67 26.93 -29.90
C ALA A 343 28.20 27.74 -28.70
N SER A 344 29.07 28.72 -28.93
CA SER A 344 29.44 29.63 -27.86
C SER A 344 28.22 30.41 -27.34
N GLY A 345 28.11 30.55 -26.02
CA GLY A 345 27.00 31.23 -25.38
C GLY A 345 26.51 30.51 -24.11
N SER A 346 25.38 30.98 -23.58
CA SER A 346 24.74 30.40 -22.43
C SER A 346 23.74 29.33 -22.89
N HIS A 347 23.82 28.17 -22.29
CA HIS A 347 22.96 27.04 -22.56
C HIS A 347 22.42 26.40 -21.27
N CYS A 348 21.26 25.81 -21.36
CA CYS A 348 20.72 24.93 -20.35
C CYS A 348 20.64 23.51 -20.92
N LEU A 349 21.32 22.60 -20.28
CA LEU A 349 21.25 21.15 -20.58
C LEU A 349 20.41 20.48 -19.52
N GLU A 350 19.40 19.73 -19.96
CA GLU A 350 18.56 18.95 -19.08
C GLU A 350 18.50 17.50 -19.56
N VAL A 351 18.55 16.57 -18.63
CA VAL A 351 18.34 15.13 -18.90
C VAL A 351 17.18 14.64 -18.07
N ILE A 352 16.28 13.92 -18.71
CA ILE A 352 15.04 13.44 -18.11
C ILE A 352 14.92 11.93 -18.35
N ALA A 353 14.87 11.15 -17.28
CA ALA A 353 14.47 9.74 -17.34
C ALA A 353 12.95 9.64 -17.38
N ASP A 354 12.45 8.71 -18.16
CA ASP A 354 11.02 8.46 -18.38
C ASP A 354 10.18 9.73 -18.69
N PRO A 355 10.55 10.53 -19.70
CA PRO A 355 9.80 11.72 -20.06
C PRO A 355 8.38 11.40 -20.56
N GLU A 356 8.10 10.16 -20.89
CA GLU A 356 6.78 9.67 -21.33
C GLU A 356 5.87 9.25 -20.16
N GLY A 357 6.42 9.15 -18.94
CA GLY A 357 5.69 8.77 -17.72
C GLY A 357 5.16 7.31 -17.79
N GLN A 358 5.91 6.41 -18.39
CA GLN A 358 5.53 5.01 -18.53
C GLN A 358 5.97 4.14 -17.37
N ILE A 359 7.03 4.55 -16.67
CA ILE A 359 7.50 3.86 -15.48
C ILE A 359 6.67 4.32 -14.29
N ILE A 360 6.17 3.36 -13.53
CA ILE A 360 5.37 3.64 -12.34
C ILE A 360 6.30 3.86 -11.18
N GLU A 361 6.32 5.09 -10.68
CA GLU A 361 7.09 5.52 -9.52
C GLU A 361 6.20 6.23 -8.52
N PRO A 362 6.46 6.11 -7.21
CA PRO A 362 5.80 6.94 -6.20
C PRO A 362 5.94 8.42 -6.52
N THR A 363 4.88 9.19 -6.32
CA THR A 363 4.83 10.60 -6.71
C THR A 363 5.94 11.44 -6.05
N ASN A 364 6.34 11.10 -4.84
CA ASN A 364 7.41 11.76 -4.09
C ASN A 364 8.83 11.39 -4.56
N GLN A 365 8.97 10.46 -5.49
CA GLN A 365 10.26 10.01 -6.05
C GLN A 365 10.50 10.51 -7.49
N GLN A 366 9.54 11.13 -8.13
CA GLN A 366 9.63 11.55 -9.53
C GLN A 366 10.49 12.81 -9.75
N ASP A 367 10.78 13.57 -8.71
CA ASP A 367 11.58 14.80 -8.82
C ASP A 367 13.04 14.54 -9.18
N ASN A 368 13.57 13.33 -8.87
CA ASN A 368 14.94 12.93 -9.17
C ASN A 368 15.15 12.39 -10.59
N ASN A 369 14.07 12.15 -11.34
CA ASN A 369 14.10 11.71 -12.75
C ASN A 369 14.70 12.75 -13.68
N ARG A 370 15.06 13.91 -13.16
CA ARG A 370 15.51 15.06 -13.92
C ARG A 370 16.77 15.67 -13.31
N ALA A 371 17.73 15.97 -14.17
CA ALA A 371 18.88 16.77 -13.79
C ALA A 371 19.09 17.91 -14.79
N ARG A 372 19.52 19.07 -14.30
CA ARG A 372 19.74 20.28 -15.08
C ARG A 372 21.13 20.83 -14.82
N LEU A 373 21.77 21.34 -15.88
CA LEU A 373 23.09 21.95 -15.85
C LEU A 373 23.10 23.23 -16.72
N ASP A 374 23.34 24.38 -16.12
CA ASP A 374 23.54 25.63 -16.84
C ASP A 374 25.01 25.78 -17.24
N LEU A 375 25.25 26.12 -18.50
CA LEU A 375 26.56 26.17 -19.14
C LEU A 375 26.81 27.56 -19.73
N THR A 376 28.04 27.99 -19.68
CA THR A 376 28.55 29.16 -20.46
C THR A 376 29.81 28.70 -21.20
N LEU A 377 29.74 28.71 -22.56
CA LEU A 377 30.76 28.18 -23.45
C LEU A 377 31.46 29.30 -24.24
#